data_9d06e2df256ab04e3165713df9d0a5af
#
_entry.id   9d06e2df256ab04e3165713df9d0a5af
#
_cell.length_a   1.000
_cell.length_b   1.000
_cell.length_c   1.000
_cell.angle_alpha   90.00
_cell.angle_beta   90.00
_cell.angle_gamma   90.00
#
_symmetry.space_group_name_H-M   'P 1'
#
loop_
_entity.id
_entity.type
_entity.pdbx_description
1 polymer ?
#
loop_
_entity_poly.entity_id
_entity_poly.type
_entity_poly.pdbx_seq_one_letter_code
_entity_poly.pdbx_strand_id
1 'polypeptide(L)'
;MPLLKVENLSKTFDGPAKLFGSEQFYAVKNVSFSLSRKETLAIIGKNGSGKSTLVKMIAGITPPTSGKILFNDLPLQFEDFHYRAQHIRMILQDANSAFNPRLNIGQALDAPLRLITDWDEEARNEKIFETLSLVGLYPDYTNLKIKHLSVSQKQRIALARALILQPEVIIIDDALGTLDASVRVQLLNLILDLQEHLGISYIYVGQNLGIIKHIADQVLVMDEGEIIESGTPREIFTNPQNNITRLLVESHFGQLLDENAWQTTTS
;
A
#
# COMPACT_ATOMS: atom_id res chain seq x y z
N MET A 1 15.55 14.52 -2.95
CA MET A 1 15.72 13.77 -1.69
C MET A 1 14.57 12.79 -1.58
N PRO A 2 14.80 11.52 -1.19
CA PRO A 2 13.74 10.55 -1.01
C PRO A 2 12.82 10.96 0.15
N LEU A 3 11.51 10.67 0.00
CA LEU A 3 10.52 10.88 1.06
C LEU A 3 10.66 9.81 2.17
N LEU A 4 10.81 8.55 1.74
CA LEU A 4 11.02 7.41 2.61
C LEU A 4 12.28 6.66 2.19
N LYS A 5 13.10 6.25 3.15
CA LYS A 5 14.28 5.43 2.91
C LYS A 5 14.30 4.26 3.89
N VAL A 6 14.48 3.08 3.37
CA VAL A 6 14.61 1.84 4.12
C VAL A 6 16.04 1.35 3.98
N GLU A 7 16.72 1.08 5.11
CA GLU A 7 18.13 0.68 5.12
C GLU A 7 18.32 -0.60 5.94
N ASN A 8 18.77 -1.66 5.27
CA ASN A 8 19.13 -2.96 5.83
C ASN A 8 18.02 -3.55 6.74
N LEU A 9 16.76 -3.33 6.38
CA LEU A 9 15.61 -3.72 7.18
C LEU A 9 15.45 -5.23 7.18
N SER A 10 15.31 -5.82 8.37
CA SER A 10 15.14 -7.26 8.53
C SER A 10 14.05 -7.57 9.57
N LYS A 11 13.37 -8.71 9.35
CA LYS A 11 12.42 -9.28 10.29
C LYS A 11 12.60 -10.77 10.38
N THR A 12 12.84 -11.25 11.59
CA THR A 12 12.82 -12.68 11.94
C THR A 12 11.57 -13.01 12.73
N PHE A 13 11.08 -14.22 12.55
CA PHE A 13 10.04 -14.83 13.39
C PHE A 13 10.55 -16.17 13.90
N ASP A 14 10.11 -16.55 15.09
CA ASP A 14 10.36 -17.88 15.62
C ASP A 14 9.49 -18.89 14.89
N GLY A 15 10.10 -19.93 14.36
CA GLY A 15 9.42 -21.08 13.79
C GLY A 15 8.74 -21.95 14.86
N PRO A 16 8.01 -22.99 14.44
CA PRO A 16 7.38 -23.91 15.38
C PRO A 16 8.41 -24.51 16.34
N ALA A 17 8.07 -24.53 17.63
CA ALA A 17 8.92 -25.06 18.67
C ALA A 17 9.31 -26.52 18.38
N LYS A 18 10.61 -26.81 18.18
CA LYS A 18 11.16 -28.15 18.11
C LYS A 18 11.66 -28.55 19.52
N LEU A 19 11.80 -29.87 19.78
CA LEU A 19 12.26 -30.39 21.07
C LEU A 19 13.64 -29.82 21.53
N PHE A 20 14.39 -29.23 20.62
CA PHE A 20 15.69 -28.59 20.86
C PHE A 20 15.75 -27.22 20.14
N GLY A 21 15.00 -26.21 20.67
CA GLY A 21 15.05 -24.83 20.19
C GLY A 21 14.04 -24.49 19.09
N SER A 22 13.77 -23.21 18.88
CA SER A 22 13.02 -22.70 17.75
C SER A 22 13.97 -22.32 16.62
N GLU A 23 13.68 -22.76 15.41
CA GLU A 23 14.43 -22.33 14.22
C GLU A 23 13.89 -20.96 13.79
N GLN A 24 14.73 -19.94 13.82
CA GLN A 24 14.34 -18.61 13.35
C GLN A 24 14.37 -18.57 11.82
N PHE A 25 13.33 -17.96 11.22
CA PHE A 25 13.33 -17.71 9.79
C PHE A 25 13.20 -16.21 9.50
N TYR A 26 13.86 -15.77 8.43
CA TYR A 26 13.74 -14.41 7.94
C TYR A 26 12.51 -14.26 7.07
N ALA A 27 11.55 -13.45 7.51
CA ALA A 27 10.44 -13.02 6.67
C ALA A 27 10.84 -11.83 5.78
N VAL A 28 11.79 -11.02 6.24
CA VAL A 28 12.45 -9.95 5.47
C VAL A 28 13.92 -9.96 5.88
N LYS A 29 14.83 -9.88 4.89
CA LYS A 29 16.24 -10.03 5.09
C LYS A 29 17.02 -8.94 4.36
N ASN A 30 17.62 -8.03 5.12
CA ASN A 30 18.54 -6.99 4.65
C ASN A 30 18.01 -6.14 3.47
N VAL A 31 16.73 -5.76 3.52
CA VAL A 31 16.05 -5.02 2.46
C VAL A 31 16.39 -3.53 2.55
N SER A 32 16.78 -2.92 1.41
CA SER A 32 17.07 -1.50 1.29
C SER A 32 16.47 -0.93 0.01
N PHE A 33 15.76 0.19 0.11
CA PHE A 33 15.20 0.93 -1.02
C PHE A 33 14.81 2.34 -0.60
N SER A 34 14.39 3.16 -1.56
CA SER A 34 13.86 4.49 -1.32
C SER A 34 12.57 4.72 -2.11
N LEU A 35 11.74 5.65 -1.63
CA LEU A 35 10.54 6.15 -2.29
C LEU A 35 10.66 7.66 -2.39
N SER A 36 10.52 8.20 -3.58
CA SER A 36 10.52 9.64 -3.83
C SER A 36 9.13 10.25 -3.60
N ARG A 37 9.05 11.57 -3.52
CA ARG A 37 7.75 12.25 -3.48
C ARG A 37 7.00 12.05 -4.79
N LYS A 38 5.69 11.84 -4.70
CA LYS A 38 4.78 11.60 -5.83
C LYS A 38 5.13 10.37 -6.66
N GLU A 39 5.91 9.45 -6.11
CA GLU A 39 6.29 8.20 -6.75
C GLU A 39 5.37 7.07 -6.30
N THR A 40 5.07 6.15 -7.21
CA THR A 40 4.45 4.86 -6.91
C THR A 40 5.50 3.75 -7.02
N LEU A 41 5.85 3.16 -5.88
CA LEU A 41 6.72 2.00 -5.78
C LEU A 41 5.86 0.73 -5.68
N ALA A 42 5.98 -0.16 -6.65
CA ALA A 42 5.34 -1.47 -6.58
C ALA A 42 6.27 -2.52 -5.98
N ILE A 43 5.73 -3.40 -5.13
CA ILE A 43 6.43 -4.54 -4.55
C ILE A 43 5.72 -5.81 -5.00
N ILE A 44 6.39 -6.63 -5.80
CA ILE A 44 5.87 -7.88 -6.37
C ILE A 44 6.65 -9.09 -5.87
N GLY A 45 6.14 -10.28 -6.10
CA GLY A 45 6.78 -11.56 -5.76
C GLY A 45 5.75 -12.61 -5.38
N LYS A 46 6.18 -13.85 -5.22
CA LYS A 46 5.34 -14.98 -4.83
C LYS A 46 4.67 -14.78 -3.47
N ASN A 47 3.63 -15.57 -3.18
CA ASN A 47 3.07 -15.65 -1.83
C ASN A 47 4.15 -16.13 -0.86
N GLY A 48 4.23 -15.49 0.32
CA GLY A 48 5.24 -15.80 1.32
C GLY A 48 6.62 -15.15 1.09
N SER A 49 6.83 -14.36 0.03
CA SER A 49 8.12 -13.70 -0.23
C SER A 49 8.47 -12.53 0.72
N GLY A 50 7.61 -12.21 1.70
CA GLY A 50 7.90 -11.18 2.71
C GLY A 50 7.27 -9.81 2.47
N LYS A 51 6.61 -9.55 1.33
CA LYS A 51 6.04 -8.25 0.94
C LYS A 51 5.15 -7.61 2.02
N SER A 52 4.13 -8.34 2.48
CA SER A 52 3.20 -7.81 3.50
C SER A 52 3.89 -7.59 4.85
N THR A 53 4.92 -8.37 5.19
CA THR A 53 5.72 -8.13 6.38
C THR A 53 6.52 -6.85 6.25
N LEU A 54 7.15 -6.62 5.09
CA LEU A 54 7.91 -5.41 4.79
C LEU A 54 7.04 -4.16 4.94
N VAL A 55 5.88 -4.12 4.28
CA VAL A 55 5.01 -2.94 4.36
C VAL A 55 4.36 -2.75 5.73
N LYS A 56 4.11 -3.82 6.50
CA LYS A 56 3.66 -3.73 7.90
C LYS A 56 4.72 -3.14 8.81
N MET A 57 6.02 -3.39 8.57
CA MET A 57 7.09 -2.72 9.29
C MET A 57 7.12 -1.21 8.97
N ILE A 58 6.96 -0.83 7.71
CA ILE A 58 6.91 0.57 7.28
C ILE A 58 5.69 1.28 7.91
N ALA A 59 4.53 0.62 7.90
CA ALA A 59 3.31 1.14 8.51
C ALA A 59 3.35 1.19 10.06
N GLY A 60 4.37 0.62 10.71
CA GLY A 60 4.48 0.55 12.17
C GLY A 60 3.54 -0.47 12.82
N ILE A 61 3.07 -1.47 12.08
CA ILE A 61 2.23 -2.56 12.60
C ILE A 61 3.11 -3.67 13.20
N THR A 62 4.28 -3.89 12.61
CA THR A 62 5.23 -4.93 13.04
C THR A 62 6.59 -4.29 13.30
N PRO A 63 7.21 -4.50 14.49
CA PRO A 63 8.54 -3.98 14.75
C PRO A 63 9.59 -4.72 13.90
N PRO A 64 10.57 -4.01 13.31
CA PRO A 64 11.71 -4.64 12.67
C PRO A 64 12.59 -5.35 13.71
N THR A 65 13.34 -6.37 13.28
CA THR A 65 14.38 -7.01 14.10
C THR A 65 15.70 -6.22 14.01
N SER A 66 16.00 -5.66 12.83
CA SER A 66 17.17 -4.82 12.60
C SER A 66 16.94 -3.90 11.39
N GLY A 67 17.88 -2.97 11.18
CA GLY A 67 17.79 -1.96 10.14
C GLY A 67 17.07 -0.70 10.61
N LYS A 68 16.85 0.23 9.71
CA LYS A 68 16.18 1.50 10.02
C LYS A 68 15.29 1.99 8.87
N ILE A 69 14.33 2.81 9.25
CA ILE A 69 13.45 3.53 8.33
C ILE A 69 13.68 5.02 8.59
N LEU A 70 13.90 5.78 7.53
CA LEU A 70 13.96 7.24 7.60
C LEU A 70 12.77 7.81 6.83
N PHE A 71 12.18 8.85 7.37
CA PHE A 71 11.11 9.61 6.74
C PHE A 71 11.50 11.10 6.75
N ASN A 72 11.55 11.74 5.58
CA ASN A 72 12.11 13.08 5.41
C ASN A 72 13.53 13.20 6.02
N ASP A 73 14.39 12.19 5.77
CA ASP A 73 15.75 12.04 6.29
C ASP A 73 15.87 11.91 7.82
N LEU A 74 14.74 11.87 8.56
CA LEU A 74 14.71 11.66 10.01
C LEU A 74 14.43 10.20 10.34
N PRO A 75 15.13 9.60 11.32
CA PRO A 75 14.84 8.25 11.77
C PRO A 75 13.42 8.12 12.29
N LEU A 76 12.67 7.15 11.78
CA LEU A 76 11.31 6.84 12.19
C LEU A 76 11.33 5.62 13.10
N GLN A 77 11.21 5.84 14.42
CA GLN A 77 11.20 4.77 15.41
C GLN A 77 9.89 3.98 15.36
N PHE A 78 9.92 2.73 15.83
CA PHE A 78 8.69 1.91 15.84
C PHE A 78 7.60 2.54 16.74
N GLU A 79 7.99 3.13 17.84
CA GLU A 79 7.12 3.75 18.84
C GLU A 79 6.54 5.11 18.42
N ASP A 80 6.99 5.69 17.31
CA ASP A 80 6.47 6.96 16.78
C ASP A 80 5.07 6.83 16.15
N PHE A 81 4.14 6.16 16.86
CA PHE A 81 2.82 5.80 16.36
C PHE A 81 2.01 7.01 15.90
N HIS A 82 2.04 8.11 16.66
CA HIS A 82 1.29 9.33 16.35
C HIS A 82 1.80 9.98 15.07
N TYR A 83 3.11 10.23 15.00
CA TYR A 83 3.75 10.79 13.81
C TYR A 83 3.54 9.90 12.58
N ARG A 84 3.74 8.59 12.73
CA ARG A 84 3.55 7.62 11.64
C ARG A 84 2.10 7.61 11.15
N ALA A 85 1.12 7.65 12.07
CA ALA A 85 -0.28 7.65 11.70
C ALA A 85 -0.73 8.90 10.94
N GLN A 86 -0.05 10.04 11.12
CA GLN A 86 -0.29 11.25 10.33
C GLN A 86 0.29 11.16 8.92
N HIS A 87 1.49 10.58 8.76
CA HIS A 87 2.25 10.65 7.51
C HIS A 87 2.18 9.39 6.65
N ILE A 88 1.97 8.21 7.25
CA ILE A 88 1.96 6.91 6.55
C ILE A 88 0.68 6.18 6.90
N ARG A 89 -0.14 5.89 5.90
CA ARG A 89 -1.40 5.14 6.07
C ARG A 89 -1.36 3.84 5.28
N MET A 90 -2.13 2.84 5.72
CA MET A 90 -2.19 1.54 5.05
C MET A 90 -3.64 1.15 4.78
N ILE A 91 -3.90 0.72 3.55
CA ILE A 91 -5.14 0.09 3.12
C ILE A 91 -4.88 -1.41 3.03
N LEU A 92 -5.60 -2.18 3.85
CA LEU A 92 -5.47 -3.63 3.93
C LEU A 92 -6.24 -4.32 2.79
N GLN A 93 -5.82 -5.54 2.46
CA GLN A 93 -6.35 -6.37 1.38
C GLN A 93 -7.89 -6.52 1.42
N ASP A 94 -8.48 -6.72 2.61
CA ASP A 94 -9.92 -6.88 2.76
C ASP A 94 -10.58 -5.65 3.40
N ALA A 95 -11.19 -4.81 2.56
CA ALA A 95 -11.96 -3.67 3.02
C ALA A 95 -13.20 -4.09 3.87
N ASN A 96 -13.73 -5.31 3.74
CA ASN A 96 -14.86 -5.75 4.54
C ASN A 96 -14.47 -5.98 5.99
N SER A 97 -13.30 -6.56 6.24
CA SER A 97 -12.77 -6.77 7.59
C SER A 97 -12.17 -5.51 8.22
N ALA A 98 -11.89 -4.50 7.40
CA ALA A 98 -11.26 -3.25 7.84
C ALA A 98 -12.20 -2.33 8.64
N PHE A 99 -13.50 -2.60 8.64
CA PHE A 99 -14.51 -1.75 9.27
C PHE A 99 -15.42 -2.52 10.23
N ASN A 100 -15.80 -1.88 11.33
CA ASN A 100 -16.91 -2.37 12.14
C ASN A 100 -18.23 -2.13 11.36
N PRO A 101 -18.97 -3.20 10.98
CA PRO A 101 -20.18 -3.07 10.15
C PRO A 101 -21.35 -2.34 10.84
N ARG A 102 -21.26 -2.15 12.17
CA ARG A 102 -22.30 -1.47 12.97
C ARG A 102 -22.16 0.06 12.94
N LEU A 103 -20.97 0.57 12.58
CA LEU A 103 -20.72 2.01 12.49
C LEU A 103 -21.35 2.58 11.21
N ASN A 104 -21.64 3.87 11.24
CA ASN A 104 -21.88 4.64 10.03
C ASN A 104 -20.54 5.17 9.47
N ILE A 105 -20.57 5.70 8.26
CA ILE A 105 -19.40 6.22 7.56
C ILE A 105 -18.76 7.38 8.34
N GLY A 106 -19.58 8.33 8.82
CA GLY A 106 -19.09 9.46 9.61
C GLY A 106 -18.31 9.01 10.84
N GLN A 107 -18.85 8.04 11.60
CA GLN A 107 -18.15 7.47 12.76
C GLN A 107 -16.83 6.79 12.42
N ALA A 108 -16.79 6.08 11.28
CA ALA A 108 -15.58 5.38 10.84
C ALA A 108 -14.47 6.35 10.37
N LEU A 109 -14.84 7.50 9.82
CA LEU A 109 -13.91 8.55 9.39
C LEU A 109 -13.55 9.51 10.53
N ASP A 110 -14.42 9.73 11.50
CA ASP A 110 -14.18 10.57 12.67
C ASP A 110 -13.16 9.95 13.65
N ALA A 111 -13.11 8.62 13.74
CA ALA A 111 -12.24 7.92 14.68
C ALA A 111 -10.74 8.30 14.57
N PRO A 112 -10.11 8.30 13.39
CA PRO A 112 -8.71 8.73 13.27
C PRO A 112 -8.52 10.23 13.57
N LEU A 113 -9.48 11.10 13.27
CA LEU A 113 -9.41 12.52 13.59
C LEU A 113 -9.42 12.75 15.11
N ARG A 114 -10.33 12.09 15.85
CA ARG A 114 -10.38 12.16 17.32
C ARG A 114 -9.11 11.68 18.01
N LEU A 115 -8.42 10.71 17.42
CA LEU A 115 -7.20 10.15 18.00
C LEU A 115 -5.97 11.00 17.75
N ILE A 116 -5.95 11.76 16.64
CA ILE A 116 -4.73 12.39 16.13
C ILE A 116 -4.80 13.92 16.17
N THR A 117 -6.00 14.51 16.26
CA THR A 117 -6.18 15.96 16.24
C THR A 117 -6.94 16.45 17.46
N ASP A 118 -6.71 17.71 17.83
CA ASP A 118 -7.47 18.42 18.88
C ASP A 118 -8.64 19.22 18.30
N TRP A 119 -9.10 18.88 17.08
CA TRP A 119 -10.18 19.58 16.39
C TRP A 119 -11.53 19.37 17.08
N ASP A 120 -12.35 20.40 17.07
CA ASP A 120 -13.73 20.29 17.52
C ASP A 120 -14.59 19.46 16.55
N GLU A 121 -15.85 19.23 16.89
CA GLU A 121 -16.74 18.39 16.10
C GLU A 121 -17.05 19.02 14.72
N GLU A 122 -17.18 20.35 14.65
CA GLU A 122 -17.49 21.08 13.42
C GLU A 122 -16.34 20.94 12.40
N ALA A 123 -15.11 21.19 12.82
CA ALA A 123 -13.93 21.04 11.98
C ALA A 123 -13.72 19.58 11.50
N ARG A 124 -13.99 18.59 12.37
CA ARG A 124 -13.92 17.19 11.98
C ARG A 124 -14.97 16.81 10.95
N ASN A 125 -16.22 17.30 11.12
CA ASN A 125 -17.31 17.04 10.17
C ASN A 125 -17.01 17.67 8.80
N GLU A 126 -16.50 18.90 8.78
CA GLU A 126 -16.07 19.57 7.54
C GLU A 126 -15.01 18.72 6.81
N LYS A 127 -14.00 18.27 7.55
CA LYS A 127 -12.95 17.40 7.00
C LYS A 127 -13.48 16.07 6.46
N ILE A 128 -14.45 15.47 7.12
CA ILE A 128 -15.12 14.25 6.64
C ILE A 128 -15.83 14.52 5.31
N PHE A 129 -16.55 15.62 5.20
CA PHE A 129 -17.28 15.99 3.97
C PHE A 129 -16.34 16.25 2.79
N GLU A 130 -15.27 17.01 3.01
CA GLU A 130 -14.22 17.19 2.02
C GLU A 130 -13.64 15.85 1.54
N THR A 131 -13.28 14.98 2.50
CA THR A 131 -12.64 13.71 2.19
C THR A 131 -13.58 12.76 1.45
N LEU A 132 -14.88 12.75 1.78
CA LEU A 132 -15.87 11.97 1.01
C LEU A 132 -15.96 12.47 -0.43
N SER A 133 -15.95 13.77 -0.64
CA SER A 133 -15.98 14.37 -1.97
C SER A 133 -14.75 14.00 -2.80
N LEU A 134 -13.55 13.96 -2.19
CA LEU A 134 -12.31 13.52 -2.84
C LEU A 134 -12.37 12.08 -3.37
N VAL A 135 -13.12 11.20 -2.70
CA VAL A 135 -13.26 9.80 -3.16
C VAL A 135 -14.55 9.59 -4.00
N GLY A 136 -15.22 10.68 -4.42
CA GLY A 136 -16.42 10.63 -5.25
C GLY A 136 -17.65 10.08 -4.53
N LEU A 137 -17.78 10.38 -3.23
CA LEU A 137 -18.96 10.08 -2.42
C LEU A 137 -19.60 11.38 -1.92
N TYR A 138 -20.93 11.37 -1.76
CA TYR A 138 -21.66 12.54 -1.28
C TYR A 138 -21.56 12.67 0.25
N PRO A 139 -21.55 13.90 0.80
CA PRO A 139 -21.57 14.14 2.25
C PRO A 139 -22.72 13.45 2.99
N ASP A 140 -23.89 13.36 2.37
CA ASP A 140 -25.08 12.71 2.94
C ASP A 140 -24.85 11.22 3.29
N TYR A 141 -23.82 10.59 2.70
CA TYR A 141 -23.48 9.20 2.98
C TYR A 141 -22.93 8.99 4.40
N THR A 142 -22.56 10.05 5.12
CA THR A 142 -22.04 9.96 6.49
C THR A 142 -22.94 9.15 7.43
N ASN A 143 -24.26 9.22 7.25
CA ASN A 143 -25.26 8.53 8.07
C ASN A 143 -25.49 7.07 7.64
N LEU A 144 -25.00 6.65 6.48
CA LEU A 144 -25.16 5.28 5.99
C LEU A 144 -24.30 4.31 6.80
N LYS A 145 -24.91 3.18 7.19
CA LYS A 145 -24.17 2.10 7.87
C LYS A 145 -23.29 1.36 6.88
N ILE A 146 -22.08 1.04 7.29
CA ILE A 146 -21.06 0.35 6.48
C ILE A 146 -21.56 -0.99 5.93
N LYS A 147 -22.39 -1.72 6.67
CA LYS A 147 -22.97 -2.99 6.22
C LYS A 147 -23.86 -2.88 4.97
N HIS A 148 -24.38 -1.69 4.66
CA HIS A 148 -25.25 -1.46 3.50
C HIS A 148 -24.50 -0.98 2.24
N LEU A 149 -23.19 -0.79 2.33
CA LEU A 149 -22.37 -0.33 1.24
C LEU A 149 -22.01 -1.47 0.27
N SER A 150 -21.96 -1.14 -1.02
CA SER A 150 -21.37 -2.00 -2.04
C SER A 150 -19.86 -2.18 -1.81
N VAL A 151 -19.25 -3.17 -2.47
CA VAL A 151 -17.80 -3.40 -2.42
C VAL A 151 -17.04 -2.17 -2.88
N SER A 152 -17.45 -1.54 -3.99
CA SER A 152 -16.85 -0.31 -4.52
C SER A 152 -16.92 0.84 -3.51
N GLN A 153 -18.07 1.06 -2.88
CA GLN A 153 -18.23 2.09 -1.85
C GLN A 153 -17.35 1.84 -0.64
N LYS A 154 -17.25 0.60 -0.17
CA LYS A 154 -16.36 0.23 0.94
C LYS A 154 -14.89 0.52 0.62
N GLN A 155 -14.45 0.25 -0.60
CA GLN A 155 -13.08 0.57 -1.04
C GLN A 155 -12.84 2.09 -1.06
N ARG A 156 -13.81 2.87 -1.57
CA ARG A 156 -13.72 4.34 -1.50
C ARG A 156 -13.69 4.87 -0.07
N ILE A 157 -14.45 4.27 0.85
CA ILE A 157 -14.38 4.64 2.29
C ILE A 157 -13.05 4.20 2.92
N ALA A 158 -12.47 3.06 2.52
CA ALA A 158 -11.14 2.66 2.99
C ALA A 158 -10.06 3.66 2.53
N LEU A 159 -10.16 4.13 1.28
CA LEU A 159 -9.31 5.19 0.77
C LEU A 159 -9.56 6.53 1.49
N ALA A 160 -10.82 6.92 1.71
CA ALA A 160 -11.17 8.12 2.48
C ALA A 160 -10.58 8.08 3.90
N ARG A 161 -10.67 6.93 4.59
CA ARG A 161 -10.08 6.77 5.93
C ARG A 161 -8.55 6.84 5.92
N ALA A 162 -7.91 6.43 4.83
CA ALA A 162 -6.48 6.62 4.68
C ALA A 162 -6.13 8.09 4.43
N LEU A 163 -6.94 8.81 3.64
CA LEU A 163 -6.73 10.21 3.25
C LEU A 163 -7.05 11.22 4.35
N ILE A 164 -7.92 10.87 5.31
CA ILE A 164 -8.53 11.83 6.25
C ILE A 164 -7.50 12.65 7.05
N LEU A 165 -6.32 12.10 7.31
CA LEU A 165 -5.21 12.77 7.99
C LEU A 165 -4.19 13.39 7.02
N GLN A 166 -4.49 13.43 5.72
CA GLN A 166 -3.62 13.98 4.67
C GLN A 166 -2.20 13.39 4.67
N PRO A 167 -2.06 12.06 4.59
CA PRO A 167 -0.75 11.41 4.62
C PRO A 167 0.09 11.74 3.39
N GLU A 168 1.40 11.65 3.53
CA GLU A 168 2.35 11.77 2.42
C GLU A 168 2.58 10.43 1.72
N VAL A 169 2.36 9.30 2.44
CA VAL A 169 2.51 7.93 1.91
C VAL A 169 1.27 7.11 2.20
N ILE A 170 0.73 6.45 1.18
CA ILE A 170 -0.32 5.43 1.34
C ILE A 170 0.21 4.09 0.84
N ILE A 171 0.16 3.10 1.71
CA ILE A 171 0.47 1.71 1.40
C ILE A 171 -0.82 1.00 1.02
N ILE A 172 -0.83 0.32 -0.14
CA ILE A 172 -1.97 -0.46 -0.64
C ILE A 172 -1.51 -1.92 -0.71
N ASP A 173 -1.96 -2.75 0.23
CA ASP A 173 -1.60 -4.17 0.30
C ASP A 173 -2.68 -5.02 -0.37
N ASP A 174 -2.49 -5.32 -1.67
CA ASP A 174 -3.33 -6.17 -2.55
C ASP A 174 -4.85 -5.87 -2.53
N ALA A 175 -5.21 -4.63 -2.18
CA ALA A 175 -6.61 -4.25 -1.99
C ALA A 175 -7.41 -4.16 -3.31
N LEU A 176 -6.76 -4.13 -4.47
CA LEU A 176 -7.38 -3.97 -5.78
C LEU A 176 -7.49 -5.27 -6.58
N GLY A 177 -6.71 -6.29 -6.19
CA GLY A 177 -6.58 -7.55 -6.97
C GLY A 177 -7.88 -8.33 -7.11
N THR A 178 -8.75 -8.28 -6.10
CA THR A 178 -10.00 -9.06 -6.02
C THR A 178 -11.23 -8.33 -6.58
N LEU A 179 -11.07 -7.09 -7.07
CA LEU A 179 -12.16 -6.28 -7.58
C LEU A 179 -12.50 -6.61 -9.05
N ASP A 180 -13.77 -6.42 -9.41
CA ASP A 180 -14.19 -6.44 -10.80
C ASP A 180 -13.42 -5.42 -11.64
N ALA A 181 -13.19 -5.70 -12.92
CA ALA A 181 -12.36 -4.88 -13.79
C ALA A 181 -12.80 -3.40 -13.83
N SER A 182 -14.11 -3.13 -13.95
CA SER A 182 -14.63 -1.76 -14.02
C SER A 182 -14.41 -0.97 -12.73
N VAL A 183 -14.65 -1.60 -11.57
CA VAL A 183 -14.44 -0.98 -10.25
C VAL A 183 -12.95 -0.73 -10.03
N ARG A 184 -12.12 -1.67 -10.43
CA ARG A 184 -10.65 -1.57 -10.36
C ARG A 184 -10.12 -0.37 -11.12
N VAL A 185 -10.51 -0.22 -12.39
CA VAL A 185 -10.10 0.92 -13.23
C VAL A 185 -10.53 2.26 -12.62
N GLN A 186 -11.76 2.36 -12.11
CA GLN A 186 -12.22 3.58 -11.45
C GLN A 186 -11.39 3.95 -10.21
N LEU A 187 -11.01 2.94 -9.40
CA LEU A 187 -10.17 3.18 -8.22
C LEU A 187 -8.72 3.50 -8.58
N LEU A 188 -8.19 2.88 -9.63
CA LEU A 188 -6.85 3.20 -10.14
C LEU A 188 -6.77 4.65 -10.62
N ASN A 189 -7.73 5.09 -11.43
CA ASN A 189 -7.80 6.47 -11.88
C ASN A 189 -7.92 7.44 -10.69
N LEU A 190 -8.76 7.13 -9.70
CA LEU A 190 -8.88 7.93 -8.49
C LEU A 190 -7.54 8.00 -7.72
N ILE A 191 -6.79 6.91 -7.60
CA ILE A 191 -5.48 6.88 -6.94
C ILE A 191 -4.48 7.78 -7.68
N LEU A 192 -4.45 7.73 -9.02
CA LEU A 192 -3.60 8.57 -9.85
C LEU A 192 -3.99 10.06 -9.75
N ASP A 193 -5.28 10.37 -9.78
CA ASP A 193 -5.80 11.73 -9.60
C ASP A 193 -5.41 12.31 -8.24
N LEU A 194 -5.52 11.51 -7.18
CA LEU A 194 -5.09 11.90 -5.83
C LEU A 194 -3.58 12.09 -5.72
N GLN A 195 -2.78 11.27 -6.42
CA GLN A 195 -1.34 11.44 -6.50
C GLN A 195 -0.97 12.77 -7.14
N GLU A 196 -1.58 13.10 -8.26
CA GLU A 196 -1.32 14.33 -9.00
C GLU A 196 -1.71 15.58 -8.20
N HIS A 197 -2.94 15.59 -7.65
CA HIS A 197 -3.52 16.78 -7.00
C HIS A 197 -3.05 16.99 -5.56
N LEU A 198 -2.87 15.90 -4.78
CA LEU A 198 -2.49 15.97 -3.38
C LEU A 198 -1.01 15.68 -3.13
N GLY A 199 -0.27 15.22 -4.14
CA GLY A 199 1.15 14.92 -4.02
C GLY A 199 1.47 13.67 -3.20
N ILE A 200 0.53 12.73 -3.08
CA ILE A 200 0.68 11.50 -2.32
C ILE A 200 1.66 10.57 -3.04
N SER A 201 2.50 9.87 -2.27
CA SER A 201 3.34 8.79 -2.76
C SER A 201 2.71 7.44 -2.38
N TYR A 202 2.83 6.44 -3.24
CA TYR A 202 2.23 5.13 -2.99
C TYR A 202 3.27 4.02 -2.87
N ILE A 203 3.02 3.07 -1.97
CA ILE A 203 3.65 1.75 -1.99
C ILE A 203 2.54 0.75 -2.29
N TYR A 204 2.57 0.19 -3.50
CA TYR A 204 1.58 -0.80 -3.94
C TYR A 204 2.16 -2.20 -3.81
N VAL A 205 1.51 -3.06 -3.05
CA VAL A 205 1.84 -4.49 -2.96
C VAL A 205 0.76 -5.28 -3.71
N GLY A 206 1.15 -6.12 -4.64
CA GLY A 206 0.17 -6.92 -5.39
C GLY A 206 0.79 -7.92 -6.34
N GLN A 207 -0.07 -8.76 -6.91
CA GLN A 207 0.32 -9.80 -7.87
C GLN A 207 -0.18 -9.49 -9.29
N ASN A 208 -1.05 -8.50 -9.45
CA ASN A 208 -1.58 -8.13 -10.76
C ASN A 208 -0.60 -7.19 -11.47
N LEU A 209 0.22 -7.75 -12.36
CA LEU A 209 1.24 -6.98 -13.09
C LEU A 209 0.62 -5.97 -14.08
N GLY A 210 -0.62 -6.18 -14.51
CA GLY A 210 -1.35 -5.20 -15.34
C GLY A 210 -1.64 -3.91 -14.56
N ILE A 211 -2.02 -4.01 -13.28
CA ILE A 211 -2.15 -2.83 -12.40
C ILE A 211 -0.81 -2.12 -12.27
N ILE A 212 0.24 -2.87 -11.96
CA ILE A 212 1.59 -2.34 -11.71
C ILE A 212 2.14 -1.64 -12.96
N LYS A 213 1.91 -2.22 -14.15
CA LYS A 213 2.26 -1.59 -15.42
C LYS A 213 1.64 -0.19 -15.59
N HIS A 214 0.45 -0.01 -15.04
CA HIS A 214 -0.33 1.23 -15.20
C HIS A 214 0.01 2.32 -14.19
N ILE A 215 0.36 1.94 -12.94
CA ILE A 215 0.49 2.92 -11.86
C ILE A 215 1.92 3.09 -11.31
N ALA A 216 2.82 2.12 -11.55
CA ALA A 216 4.11 2.14 -10.88
C ALA A 216 5.19 2.88 -11.68
N ASP A 217 6.01 3.66 -10.96
CA ASP A 217 7.23 4.28 -11.48
C ASP A 217 8.42 3.33 -11.30
N GLN A 218 8.46 2.59 -10.18
CA GLN A 218 9.49 1.63 -9.82
C GLN A 218 8.87 0.32 -9.33
N VAL A 219 9.56 -0.77 -9.57
CA VAL A 219 9.17 -2.12 -9.14
C VAL A 219 10.31 -2.75 -8.36
N LEU A 220 9.98 -3.33 -7.20
CA LEU A 220 10.84 -4.23 -6.45
C LEU A 220 10.28 -5.64 -6.55
N VAL A 221 11.11 -6.59 -6.92
CA VAL A 221 10.76 -8.01 -6.94
C VAL A 221 11.35 -8.66 -5.70
N MET A 222 10.48 -9.28 -4.88
CA MET A 222 10.89 -9.96 -3.66
C MET A 222 10.74 -11.47 -3.80
N ASP A 223 11.74 -12.18 -3.30
CA ASP A 223 11.71 -13.62 -3.08
C ASP A 223 12.46 -13.98 -1.80
N GLU A 224 11.95 -14.94 -1.03
CA GLU A 224 12.53 -15.43 0.25
C GLU A 224 13.01 -14.32 1.20
N GLY A 225 12.25 -13.22 1.27
CA GLY A 225 12.53 -12.08 2.16
C GLY A 225 13.54 -11.06 1.62
N GLU A 226 14.12 -11.27 0.45
CA GLU A 226 15.12 -10.41 -0.17
C GLU A 226 14.57 -9.70 -1.41
N ILE A 227 15.14 -8.53 -1.77
CA ILE A 227 14.92 -7.92 -3.09
C ILE A 227 15.88 -8.60 -4.06
N ILE A 228 15.33 -9.32 -5.04
CA ILE A 228 16.10 -10.05 -6.05
C ILE A 228 16.29 -9.27 -7.35
N GLU A 229 15.42 -8.27 -7.61
CA GLU A 229 15.51 -7.40 -8.76
C GLU A 229 14.76 -6.09 -8.52
N SER A 230 15.21 -4.99 -9.13
CA SER A 230 14.54 -3.69 -9.08
C SER A 230 14.75 -2.94 -10.40
N GLY A 231 13.77 -2.13 -10.79
CA GLY A 231 13.82 -1.34 -12.00
C GLY A 231 12.47 -0.72 -12.33
N THR A 232 12.39 -0.03 -13.46
CA THR A 232 11.11 0.45 -13.96
C THR A 232 10.21 -0.72 -14.37
N PRO A 233 8.87 -0.55 -14.41
CA PRO A 233 7.97 -1.61 -14.90
C PRO A 233 8.35 -2.11 -16.29
N ARG A 234 8.82 -1.20 -17.17
CA ARG A 234 9.27 -1.57 -18.51
C ARG A 234 10.45 -2.53 -18.45
N GLU A 235 11.51 -2.20 -17.73
CA GLU A 235 12.70 -3.05 -17.59
C GLU A 235 12.33 -4.43 -17.04
N ILE A 236 11.57 -4.46 -15.94
CA ILE A 236 11.17 -5.70 -15.25
C ILE A 236 10.30 -6.59 -16.12
N PHE A 237 9.39 -6.03 -16.95
CA PHE A 237 8.44 -6.84 -17.72
C PHE A 237 8.89 -7.17 -19.15
N THR A 238 9.86 -6.42 -19.70
CA THR A 238 10.37 -6.70 -21.04
C THR A 238 11.72 -7.44 -21.03
N ASN A 239 12.58 -7.16 -20.05
CA ASN A 239 13.93 -7.72 -19.99
C ASN A 239 14.37 -8.06 -18.56
N PRO A 240 13.63 -8.92 -17.84
CA PRO A 240 14.00 -9.32 -16.48
C PRO A 240 15.33 -10.06 -16.47
N GLN A 241 16.21 -9.68 -15.54
CA GLN A 241 17.53 -10.25 -15.38
C GLN A 241 17.51 -11.49 -14.47
N ASN A 242 16.53 -11.58 -13.55
CA ASN A 242 16.37 -12.71 -12.65
C ASN A 242 15.37 -13.73 -13.21
N ASN A 243 15.70 -15.01 -13.13
CA ASN A 243 14.82 -16.09 -13.61
C ASN A 243 13.46 -16.14 -12.88
N ILE A 244 13.43 -15.82 -11.60
CA ILE A 244 12.16 -15.78 -10.82
C ILE A 244 11.29 -14.66 -11.32
N THR A 245 11.87 -13.47 -11.58
CA THR A 245 11.15 -12.34 -12.19
C THR A 245 10.59 -12.72 -13.56
N ARG A 246 11.40 -13.36 -14.40
CA ARG A 246 10.97 -13.85 -15.72
C ARG A 246 9.76 -14.76 -15.61
N LEU A 247 9.81 -15.76 -14.73
CA LEU A 247 8.70 -16.69 -14.50
C LEU A 247 7.44 -15.99 -13.98
N LEU A 248 7.58 -14.97 -13.11
CA LEU A 248 6.44 -14.17 -12.65
C LEU A 248 5.75 -13.42 -13.79
N VAL A 249 6.55 -12.79 -14.67
CA VAL A 249 6.05 -12.03 -15.82
C VAL A 249 5.39 -12.97 -16.84
N GLU A 250 6.06 -14.05 -17.21
CA GLU A 250 5.54 -15.05 -18.17
C GLU A 250 4.26 -15.73 -17.65
N SER A 251 4.19 -16.03 -16.34
CA SER A 251 2.98 -16.63 -15.75
C SER A 251 1.77 -15.69 -15.77
N HIS A 252 2.00 -14.36 -15.78
CA HIS A 252 0.92 -13.38 -15.78
C HIS A 252 0.47 -12.98 -17.19
N PHE A 253 1.42 -12.76 -18.13
CA PHE A 253 1.13 -12.28 -19.48
C PHE A 253 1.21 -13.39 -20.53
N GLY A 254 1.59 -14.61 -20.18
CA GLY A 254 1.83 -15.72 -21.10
C GLY A 254 3.19 -15.66 -21.81
N GLN A 255 3.83 -14.51 -21.81
CA GLN A 255 5.15 -14.25 -22.38
C GLN A 255 5.76 -12.98 -21.77
N LEU A 256 7.03 -12.70 -22.05
CA LEU A 256 7.60 -11.38 -21.77
C LEU A 256 6.94 -10.33 -22.68
N LEU A 257 6.76 -9.12 -22.15
CA LEU A 257 6.25 -8.02 -22.97
C LEU A 257 7.33 -7.56 -23.95
N ASP A 258 6.97 -7.40 -25.22
CA ASP A 258 7.81 -6.73 -26.21
C ASP A 258 7.48 -5.22 -26.26
N GLU A 259 8.27 -4.46 -27.01
CA GLU A 259 8.09 -3.02 -27.19
C GLU A 259 6.68 -2.66 -27.72
N ASN A 260 6.12 -3.49 -28.62
CA ASN A 260 4.80 -3.27 -29.20
C ASN A 260 3.68 -3.57 -28.19
N ALA A 261 3.79 -4.68 -27.43
CA ALA A 261 2.86 -5.05 -26.36
C ALA A 261 2.90 -4.05 -25.20
N TRP A 262 4.05 -3.37 -24.98
CA TRP A 262 4.12 -2.29 -24.01
C TRP A 262 3.25 -1.10 -24.39
N GLN A 263 3.24 -0.69 -25.67
CA GLN A 263 2.48 0.47 -26.15
C GLN A 263 0.98 0.23 -26.26
N THR A 264 0.54 -0.96 -26.64
CA THR A 264 -0.88 -1.28 -26.91
C THR A 264 -1.77 -1.37 -25.65
N THR A 265 -1.18 -1.41 -24.47
CA THR A 265 -1.94 -1.54 -23.19
C THR A 265 -2.11 -0.20 -22.45
N THR A 266 -1.68 0.91 -23.05
CA THR A 266 -1.79 2.28 -22.49
C THR A 266 -2.90 3.13 -23.14
N SER A 267 -3.73 2.52 -24.01
CA SER A 267 -4.88 3.16 -24.66
C SER A 267 -6.21 2.74 -24.04
#